data_6dff1ac9c6a6aeab9e8045cc493e7721
#
_entry.id   6dff1ac9c6a6aeab9e8045cc493e7721
#
_cell.length_a   1.000
_cell.length_b   1.000
_cell.length_c   1.000
_cell.angle_alpha   90.00
_cell.angle_beta   90.00
_cell.angle_gamma   90.00
#
_symmetry.space_group_name_H-M   'P 1'
#
loop_
_entity.id
_entity.type
_entity.pdbx_description
1 polymer ?
#
loop_
_entity_poly.entity_id
_entity_poly.type
_entity_poly.pdbx_seq_one_letter_code
_entity_poly.pdbx_strand_id
1 'polypeptide(L)'
;MKIDIDLKAGFLQSLKREVLATLSSEERAVIEVSTGEMGNKPDAVKLGWLKMRTKEPWTKQRYLKALDRTMKKLREAVAEAEKKDS
;
A
#
# COMPACT_ATOMS: atom_id res chain seq x y z
N MET A 1 2.34 0.48 -21.74
CA MET A 1 2.43 1.73 -20.98
C MET A 1 2.90 1.44 -19.56
N LYS A 2 3.90 2.14 -19.11
CA LYS A 2 4.42 1.97 -17.76
C LYS A 2 3.61 2.83 -16.80
N ILE A 3 3.02 2.18 -15.80
CA ILE A 3 2.23 2.89 -14.80
C ILE A 3 3.10 3.20 -13.60
N ASP A 4 3.26 4.48 -13.32
CA ASP A 4 3.99 4.93 -12.15
C ASP A 4 3.01 5.12 -10.99
N ILE A 5 3.23 4.34 -9.93
CA ILE A 5 2.47 4.49 -8.71
C ILE A 5 3.28 5.36 -7.76
N ASP A 6 2.76 6.54 -7.48
CA ASP A 6 3.43 7.52 -6.63
C ASP A 6 2.84 7.49 -5.22
N LEU A 7 3.66 7.16 -4.24
CA LEU A 7 3.24 7.03 -2.85
C LEU A 7 3.24 8.38 -2.13
N LYS A 8 2.52 9.34 -2.67
CA LYS A 8 2.35 10.66 -2.06
C LYS A 8 1.20 10.69 -1.07
N ALA A 9 1.14 11.75 -0.28
CA ALA A 9 0.01 11.99 0.61
C ALA A 9 -1.28 11.99 -0.22
N GLY A 10 -2.30 11.31 0.28
CA GLY A 10 -3.57 11.20 -0.42
C GLY A 10 -3.63 10.12 -1.49
N PHE A 11 -2.56 9.34 -1.62
CA PHE A 11 -2.50 8.27 -2.62
C PHE A 11 -3.70 7.31 -2.50
N LEU A 12 -4.01 6.86 -1.29
CA LEU A 12 -5.12 5.93 -1.09
C LEU A 12 -6.47 6.55 -1.44
N GLN A 13 -6.64 7.84 -1.12
CA GLN A 13 -7.89 8.54 -1.42
C GLN A 13 -8.07 8.77 -2.92
N SER A 14 -6.98 8.81 -3.67
CA SER A 14 -7.03 8.99 -5.12
C SER A 14 -7.38 7.72 -5.88
N LEU A 15 -7.27 6.55 -5.23
CA LEU A 15 -7.57 5.28 -5.85
C LEU A 15 -9.08 5.07 -5.97
N LYS A 16 -9.48 4.44 -7.07
CA LYS A 16 -10.88 4.08 -7.25
C LYS A 16 -11.28 3.03 -6.21
N ARG A 17 -12.53 3.06 -5.79
CA ARG A 17 -13.06 2.12 -4.81
C ARG A 17 -12.82 0.66 -5.21
N GLU A 18 -12.94 0.37 -6.50
CA GLU A 18 -12.71 -0.98 -7.05
C GLU A 18 -11.30 -1.47 -6.78
N VAL A 19 -10.32 -0.58 -6.94
CA VAL A 19 -8.92 -0.91 -6.69
C VAL A 19 -8.69 -1.16 -5.20
N LEU A 20 -9.25 -0.29 -4.35
CA LEU A 20 -9.12 -0.45 -2.90
C LEU A 20 -9.76 -1.75 -2.41
N ALA A 21 -10.85 -2.17 -3.03
CA ALA A 21 -11.55 -3.40 -2.65
C ALA A 21 -10.71 -4.65 -2.90
N THR A 22 -9.69 -4.58 -3.76
CA THR A 22 -8.80 -5.72 -4.01
C THR A 22 -7.76 -5.92 -2.92
N LEU A 23 -7.59 -4.92 -2.04
CA LEU A 23 -6.58 -4.97 -0.98
C LEU A 23 -7.15 -5.54 0.31
N SER A 24 -6.39 -6.42 0.96
CA SER A 24 -6.73 -6.91 2.30
C SER A 24 -6.47 -5.82 3.33
N SER A 25 -6.94 -6.03 4.56
CA SER A 25 -6.69 -5.09 5.65
C SER A 25 -5.19 -4.89 5.90
N GLU A 26 -4.42 -5.98 5.82
CA GLU A 26 -2.97 -5.93 5.98
C GLU A 26 -2.31 -5.12 4.87
N GLU A 27 -2.73 -5.34 3.64
CA GLU A 27 -2.19 -4.62 2.49
C GLU A 27 -2.49 -3.12 2.57
N ARG A 28 -3.70 -2.76 2.98
CA ARG A 28 -4.07 -1.36 3.19
C ARG A 28 -3.20 -0.72 4.26
N ALA A 29 -2.97 -1.44 5.36
CA ALA A 29 -2.14 -0.92 6.45
C ALA A 29 -0.70 -0.68 5.98
N VAL A 30 -0.15 -1.60 5.18
CA VAL A 30 1.21 -1.45 4.63
C VAL A 30 1.30 -0.20 3.75
N ILE A 31 0.31 0.03 2.91
CA ILE A 31 0.29 1.22 2.05
C ILE A 31 0.14 2.49 2.88
N GLU A 32 -0.71 2.48 3.91
CA GLU A 32 -0.89 3.64 4.78
C GLU A 32 0.41 4.10 5.43
N VAL A 33 1.23 3.15 5.91
CA VAL A 33 2.51 3.51 6.54
C VAL A 33 3.60 3.86 5.53
N SER A 34 3.37 3.58 4.26
CA SER A 34 4.33 3.85 3.18
C SER A 34 4.01 5.14 2.45
N THR A 35 2.93 5.84 2.81
CA THR A 35 2.49 7.07 2.13
C THR A 35 2.43 8.24 3.10
N GLY A 36 2.44 9.45 2.55
CA GLY A 36 2.31 10.66 3.32
C GLY A 36 3.43 10.84 4.35
N GLU A 37 3.08 11.40 5.49
CA GLU A 37 4.04 11.64 6.57
C GLU A 37 4.62 10.35 7.13
N MET A 38 3.80 9.30 7.21
CA MET A 38 4.27 8.01 7.70
C MET A 38 5.35 7.41 6.79
N GLY A 39 5.27 7.68 5.50
CA GLY A 39 6.28 7.20 4.55
C GLY A 39 7.67 7.74 4.83
N ASN A 40 7.78 8.88 5.51
CA ASN A 40 9.05 9.51 5.86
C ASN A 40 9.56 9.12 7.25
N LYS A 41 8.80 8.35 8.01
CA LYS A 41 9.20 7.92 9.36
C LYS A 41 10.19 6.76 9.30
N PRO A 42 11.02 6.58 10.36
CA PRO A 42 11.92 5.43 10.43
C PRO A 42 11.15 4.10 10.40
N ASP A 43 11.82 3.04 9.93
CA ASP A 43 11.21 1.72 9.86
C ASP A 43 10.65 1.25 11.20
N ALA A 44 11.36 1.54 12.30
CA ALA A 44 10.91 1.14 13.64
C ALA A 44 9.51 1.71 13.95
N VAL A 45 9.26 2.94 13.54
CA VAL A 45 7.96 3.60 13.75
C VAL A 45 6.89 2.93 12.89
N LYS A 46 7.20 2.64 11.63
CA LYS A 46 6.27 1.97 10.72
C LYS A 46 5.91 0.59 11.24
N LEU A 47 6.90 -0.18 11.66
CA LEU A 47 6.68 -1.54 12.18
C LEU A 47 5.86 -1.52 13.48
N GLY A 48 6.12 -0.55 14.36
CA GLY A 48 5.33 -0.38 15.57
C GLY A 48 3.87 -0.07 15.28
N TRP A 49 3.62 0.79 14.30
CA TRP A 49 2.27 1.15 13.87
C TRP A 49 1.53 -0.07 13.29
N LEU A 50 2.23 -0.85 12.45
CA LEU A 50 1.67 -2.07 11.85
C LEU A 50 1.33 -3.09 12.94
N LYS A 51 2.20 -3.25 13.92
CA LYS A 51 1.95 -4.14 15.05
C LYS A 51 0.67 -3.76 15.80
N MET A 52 0.50 -2.47 16.07
CA MET A 52 -0.70 -1.98 16.75
C MET A 52 -1.95 -2.18 15.90
N ARG A 53 -1.85 -1.93 14.61
CA ARG A 53 -2.99 -2.00 13.70
C ARG A 53 -3.45 -3.43 13.45
N THR A 54 -2.50 -4.35 13.24
CA THR A 54 -2.81 -5.74 12.90
C THR A 54 -2.80 -6.67 14.10
N LYS A 55 -2.26 -6.20 15.23
CA LYS A 55 -2.08 -6.98 16.46
C LYS A 55 -1.19 -8.21 16.26
N GLU A 56 -0.26 -8.11 15.31
CA GLU A 56 0.69 -9.16 14.98
C GLU A 56 2.09 -8.59 14.98
N PRO A 57 3.13 -9.42 15.25
CA PRO A 57 4.50 -8.95 15.20
C PRO A 57 4.92 -8.68 13.76
N TRP A 58 5.67 -7.61 13.56
CA TRP A 58 6.17 -7.24 12.24
C TRP A 58 7.67 -7.10 12.26
N THR A 59 8.32 -7.64 11.22
CA THR A 59 9.75 -7.48 10.98
C THR A 59 9.93 -6.67 9.71
N LYS A 60 11.15 -6.13 9.52
CA LYS A 60 11.47 -5.38 8.31
C LYS A 60 11.28 -6.25 7.07
N GLN A 61 11.70 -7.52 7.13
CA GLN A 61 11.54 -8.46 6.01
C GLN A 61 10.07 -8.67 5.67
N ARG A 62 9.24 -8.89 6.68
CA ARG A 62 7.80 -9.07 6.47
C ARG A 62 7.19 -7.82 5.82
N TYR A 63 7.58 -6.65 6.31
CA TYR A 63 7.10 -5.38 5.78
C TYR A 63 7.47 -5.21 4.31
N LEU A 64 8.75 -5.44 3.97
CA LEU A 64 9.23 -5.27 2.59
C LEU A 64 8.56 -6.25 1.63
N LYS A 65 8.37 -7.50 2.04
CA LYS A 65 7.67 -8.50 1.23
C LYS A 65 6.21 -8.13 1.02
N ALA A 66 5.54 -7.68 2.08
CA ALA A 66 4.15 -7.26 2.00
C ALA A 66 4.01 -6.03 1.11
N LEU A 67 4.93 -5.07 1.23
CA LEU A 67 4.93 -3.87 0.41
C LEU A 67 5.11 -4.21 -1.07
N ASP A 68 6.08 -5.07 -1.39
CA ASP A 68 6.34 -5.48 -2.77
C ASP A 68 5.12 -6.16 -3.39
N ARG A 69 4.53 -7.10 -2.66
CA ARG A 69 3.32 -7.80 -3.11
C ARG A 69 2.17 -6.83 -3.31
N THR A 70 1.99 -5.89 -2.37
CA THR A 70 0.91 -4.92 -2.44
C THR A 70 1.08 -3.98 -3.62
N MET A 71 2.29 -3.49 -3.85
CA MET A 71 2.58 -2.61 -4.99
C MET A 71 2.34 -3.31 -6.32
N LYS A 72 2.74 -4.57 -6.43
CA LYS A 72 2.49 -5.36 -7.64
C LYS A 72 1.00 -5.51 -7.89
N LYS A 73 0.24 -5.81 -6.84
CA LYS A 73 -1.21 -5.97 -6.91
C LYS A 73 -1.89 -4.66 -7.32
N LEU A 74 -1.43 -3.53 -6.79
CA LEU A 74 -1.96 -2.22 -7.15
C LEU A 74 -1.70 -1.89 -8.61
N ARG A 75 -0.50 -2.18 -9.12
CA ARG A 75 -0.18 -1.93 -10.52
C ARG A 75 -1.11 -2.73 -11.44
N GLU A 76 -1.34 -3.99 -11.11
CA GLU A 76 -2.25 -4.84 -11.88
C GLU A 76 -3.68 -4.33 -11.82
N ALA A 77 -4.14 -3.92 -10.65
CA ALA A 77 -5.50 -3.42 -10.47
C ALA A 77 -5.71 -2.10 -11.21
N VAL A 78 -4.73 -1.20 -11.16
CA VAL A 78 -4.81 0.08 -11.88
C VAL A 78 -4.82 -0.16 -13.39
N ALA A 79 -3.99 -1.08 -13.87
CA ALA A 79 -3.96 -1.42 -15.29
C ALA A 79 -5.31 -1.96 -15.77
N GLU A 80 -5.95 -2.82 -14.98
CA GLU A 80 -7.28 -3.35 -15.30
C GLU A 80 -8.34 -2.26 -15.32
N ALA A 81 -8.30 -1.36 -14.33
CA ALA A 81 -9.25 -0.25 -14.27
C ALA A 81 -9.11 0.68 -15.48
N GLU A 82 -7.88 0.95 -15.92
CA GLU A 82 -7.64 1.78 -17.10
C GLU A 82 -8.15 1.12 -18.38
N LYS A 83 -8.01 -0.20 -18.50
CA LYS A 83 -8.53 -0.92 -19.65
C LYS A 83 -10.04 -0.81 -19.75
N LYS A 84 -10.73 -0.85 -18.61
CA LYS A 84 -12.19 -0.74 -18.59
C LYS A 84 -12.69 0.63 -18.98
N ASP A 85 -11.88 1.66 -18.72
CA ASP A 85 -12.24 3.04 -19.00
C ASP A 85 -11.91 3.47 -20.44
N SER A 86 -11.22 2.65 -21.17
CA SER A 86 -10.80 2.99 -22.55
C SER A 86 -11.74 2.48 -23.63
#